data_04e79ed0363c0d53ff7738871b6ac617
#
_entry.id   04e79ed0363c0d53ff7738871b6ac617
#
_cell.length_a   1.000
_cell.length_b   1.000
_cell.length_c   1.000
_cell.angle_alpha   90.00
_cell.angle_beta   90.00
_cell.angle_gamma   90.00
#
_symmetry.space_group_name_H-M   'P 1'
#
loop_
_entity.id
_entity.type
_entity.pdbx_description
1 polymer ?
#
loop_
_entity_poly.entity_id
_entity_poly.type
_entity_poly.pdbx_seq_one_letter_code
_entity_poly.pdbx_strand_id
1 'polypeptide(L)'
;NNLILTVATVGVSGTIATFGSVGTGRAGDGVIDIIVDVEGTDNVDTYIFQGDSPDYTLNFSEDAIVATSNLLSNVEFNLNQYERVVFDNKAFAYDLTNNGAAGQTYSLLAAAFGVSDVTAELMGMTLAYKDQGLTKKQLAHEIVNSVQFAEDARGVSNESFVKNVFLNVVGRAGTLAEVAHYVSVLELGNQTKADLLVMASNLESFQTTINLVGMQTTGVEYTPFTI
;
A
#
# COMPACT_ATOMS: atom_id res chain seq x y z
N ASN A 1 16.98 30.15 -23.31
CA ASN A 1 16.13 29.97 -22.11
C ASN A 1 16.64 28.77 -21.38
N ASN A 2 17.23 28.95 -20.20
CA ASN A 2 17.62 27.84 -19.33
C ASN A 2 16.35 27.38 -18.56
N LEU A 3 15.88 26.18 -18.83
CA LEU A 3 14.90 25.53 -18.00
C LEU A 3 15.62 25.04 -16.73
N ILE A 4 15.30 25.61 -15.59
CA ILE A 4 15.78 25.11 -14.30
C ILE A 4 14.71 24.18 -13.79
N LEU A 5 14.94 22.88 -13.93
CA LEU A 5 14.09 21.85 -13.31
C LEU A 5 14.57 21.71 -11.85
N THR A 6 13.77 22.19 -10.90
CA THR A 6 14.04 21.96 -9.48
C THR A 6 13.25 20.72 -9.07
N VAL A 7 13.92 19.59 -8.94
CA VAL A 7 13.32 18.37 -8.38
C VAL A 7 13.68 18.34 -6.90
N ALA A 8 12.67 18.49 -6.05
CA ALA A 8 12.84 18.33 -4.61
C ALA A 8 12.62 16.85 -4.25
N THR A 9 13.67 16.13 -3.94
CA THR A 9 13.60 14.81 -3.32
C THR A 9 13.60 14.98 -1.81
N VAL A 10 12.50 14.62 -1.16
CA VAL A 10 12.45 14.46 0.30
C VAL A 10 12.43 12.98 0.60
N GLY A 11 13.60 12.40 0.78
CA GLY A 11 13.74 11.04 1.30
C GLY A 11 13.52 11.02 2.81
N VAL A 12 12.58 10.27 3.31
CA VAL A 12 12.54 9.87 4.71
C VAL A 12 13.36 8.59 4.82
N SER A 13 14.54 8.74 5.40
CA SER A 13 15.54 7.68 5.61
C SER A 13 16.42 7.33 4.40
N GLY A 14 17.39 8.19 4.11
CA GLY A 14 18.77 7.72 3.98
C GLY A 14 19.27 7.37 2.60
N THR A 15 18.68 7.76 1.45
CA THR A 15 19.45 7.71 0.20
C THR A 15 19.01 8.78 -0.78
N ILE A 16 19.96 9.52 -1.29
CA ILE A 16 19.78 10.54 -2.33
C ILE A 16 19.58 9.78 -3.64
N ALA A 17 18.42 9.95 -4.27
CA ALA A 17 18.22 9.48 -5.64
C ALA A 17 19.24 10.15 -6.55
N THR A 18 20.02 9.37 -7.27
CA THR A 18 20.91 9.88 -8.31
C THR A 18 20.09 10.16 -9.54
N PHE A 19 20.14 11.40 -10.03
CA PHE A 19 19.51 11.74 -11.29
C PHE A 19 20.13 10.94 -12.42
N GLY A 20 19.34 10.12 -13.08
CA GLY A 20 19.62 9.61 -14.39
C GLY A 20 19.62 10.75 -15.44
N SER A 21 20.01 10.47 -16.63
CA SER A 21 20.18 11.46 -17.70
C SER A 21 18.86 12.12 -18.09
N VAL A 22 18.88 13.44 -18.31
CA VAL A 22 17.83 14.11 -19.09
C VAL A 22 18.08 13.76 -20.55
N GLY A 23 17.31 12.84 -21.10
CA GLY A 23 17.33 12.53 -22.53
C GLY A 23 16.57 13.59 -23.32
N THR A 24 17.18 14.16 -24.36
CA THR A 24 16.46 14.97 -25.34
C THR A 24 16.01 14.05 -26.47
N GLY A 25 14.70 13.90 -26.64
CA GLY A 25 14.10 13.14 -27.72
C GLY A 25 14.40 13.74 -29.11
N ARG A 26 14.09 12.98 -30.13
CA ARG A 26 14.44 13.20 -31.53
C ARG A 26 13.89 14.53 -32.07
N ALA A 27 14.77 15.43 -32.47
CA ALA A 27 14.41 16.64 -33.18
C ALA A 27 13.86 16.32 -34.58
N GLY A 28 12.58 16.55 -34.80
CA GLY A 28 11.93 16.44 -36.11
C GLY A 28 10.79 17.43 -36.30
N ASP A 29 10.12 17.81 -35.22
CA ASP A 29 8.93 18.66 -35.22
C ASP A 29 9.08 19.93 -34.36
N GLY A 30 10.26 20.15 -33.78
CA GLY A 30 10.52 21.31 -32.90
C GLY A 30 10.02 21.12 -31.45
N VAL A 31 9.53 19.94 -31.10
CA VAL A 31 9.10 19.57 -29.76
C VAL A 31 10.26 18.88 -29.01
N ILE A 32 10.52 19.30 -27.80
CA ILE A 32 11.53 18.68 -26.93
C ILE A 32 10.79 17.78 -25.94
N ASP A 33 11.01 16.47 -26.06
CA ASP A 33 10.57 15.53 -25.05
C ASP A 33 11.54 15.55 -23.86
N ILE A 34 11.02 15.74 -22.66
CA ILE A 34 11.80 15.71 -21.43
C ILE A 34 11.47 14.39 -20.72
N ILE A 35 12.45 13.49 -20.69
CA ILE A 35 12.35 12.23 -19.95
C ILE A 35 13.26 12.35 -18.74
N VAL A 36 12.70 12.13 -17.56
CA VAL A 36 13.41 12.14 -16.28
C VAL A 36 13.44 10.72 -15.75
N ASP A 37 14.58 10.07 -15.84
CA ASP A 37 14.78 8.75 -15.24
C ASP A 37 15.25 8.91 -13.80
N VAL A 38 14.58 8.26 -12.86
CA VAL A 38 14.91 8.27 -11.43
C VAL A 38 14.98 6.84 -10.94
N GLU A 39 16.09 6.51 -10.28
CA GLU A 39 16.31 5.18 -9.71
C GLU A 39 16.08 5.21 -8.21
N GLY A 40 15.27 4.31 -7.72
CA GLY A 40 15.09 4.02 -6.29
C GLY A 40 16.19 3.10 -5.75
N THR A 41 15.97 2.57 -4.58
CA THR A 41 16.88 1.68 -3.85
C THR A 41 16.17 0.38 -3.49
N ASP A 42 16.87 -0.53 -2.78
CA ASP A 42 16.26 -1.76 -2.23
C ASP A 42 15.34 -1.48 -1.01
N ASN A 43 15.19 -0.22 -0.60
CA ASN A 43 14.30 0.20 0.48
C ASN A 43 13.01 0.79 -0.11
N VAL A 44 12.04 1.08 0.76
CA VAL A 44 10.83 1.79 0.34
C VAL A 44 11.19 3.23 -0.04
N ASP A 45 11.04 3.55 -1.32
CA ASP A 45 11.31 4.86 -1.88
C ASP A 45 10.02 5.62 -2.20
N THR A 46 10.04 6.93 -1.96
CA THR A 46 8.90 7.81 -2.17
C THR A 46 9.28 8.93 -3.13
N TYR A 47 8.53 9.06 -4.23
CA TYR A 47 8.63 10.20 -5.12
C TYR A 47 7.51 11.21 -4.84
N ILE A 48 7.88 12.49 -4.71
CA ILE A 48 6.93 13.57 -4.43
C ILE A 48 6.79 14.44 -5.67
N PHE A 49 5.59 14.41 -6.25
CA PHE A 49 5.19 15.32 -7.32
C PHE A 49 4.68 16.63 -6.75
N GLN A 50 4.92 17.72 -7.45
CA GLN A 50 4.26 19.00 -7.18
C GLN A 50 2.95 19.07 -7.96
N GLY A 51 1.87 19.51 -7.30
CA GLY A 51 0.53 19.57 -7.87
C GLY A 51 -0.33 18.36 -7.52
N ASP A 52 -1.53 18.34 -8.07
CA ASP A 52 -2.52 17.33 -7.77
C ASP A 52 -2.39 16.08 -8.66
N SER A 53 -2.87 14.96 -8.19
CA SER A 53 -2.80 13.69 -8.94
C SER A 53 -3.43 13.75 -10.34
N PRO A 54 -4.50 14.51 -10.63
CA PRO A 54 -5.02 14.67 -11.99
C PRO A 54 -4.08 15.41 -12.96
N ASP A 55 -3.06 16.10 -12.44
CA ASP A 55 -2.04 16.77 -13.26
C ASP A 55 -1.08 15.79 -13.92
N TYR A 56 -1.21 14.50 -13.59
CA TYR A 56 -0.37 13.42 -14.08
C TYR A 56 -1.19 12.22 -14.53
N THR A 57 -0.70 11.52 -15.54
CA THR A 57 -1.18 10.20 -15.93
C THR A 57 -0.15 9.18 -15.47
N LEU A 58 -0.55 8.26 -14.59
CA LEU A 58 0.32 7.20 -14.08
C LEU A 58 0.08 5.90 -14.84
N ASN A 59 1.17 5.27 -15.28
CA ASN A 59 1.18 3.92 -15.82
C ASN A 59 2.17 3.09 -15.00
N PHE A 60 1.76 1.94 -14.54
CA PHE A 60 2.61 1.01 -13.82
C PHE A 60 2.95 -0.18 -14.70
N SER A 61 4.23 -0.54 -14.80
CA SER A 61 4.70 -1.73 -15.50
C SER A 61 5.81 -2.40 -14.70
N GLU A 62 5.60 -3.66 -14.38
CA GLU A 62 6.51 -4.56 -13.63
C GLU A 62 7.21 -3.89 -12.44
N ASP A 63 8.28 -3.12 -12.66
CA ASP A 63 9.08 -2.50 -11.59
C ASP A 63 9.21 -0.97 -11.74
N ALA A 64 8.45 -0.35 -12.64
CA ALA A 64 8.54 1.08 -12.89
C ALA A 64 7.17 1.78 -12.87
N ILE A 65 7.14 2.97 -12.33
CA ILE A 65 6.02 3.91 -12.43
C ILE A 65 6.39 4.94 -13.49
N VAL A 66 5.61 5.00 -14.56
CA VAL A 66 5.76 6.02 -15.59
C VAL A 66 4.70 7.09 -15.36
N ALA A 67 5.13 8.31 -15.06
CA ALA A 67 4.25 9.45 -14.85
C ALA A 67 4.41 10.48 -15.97
N THR A 68 3.34 10.71 -16.74
CA THR A 68 3.32 11.73 -17.79
C THR A 68 2.58 12.96 -17.28
N SER A 69 3.19 14.13 -17.43
CA SER A 69 2.54 15.39 -17.03
C SER A 69 1.39 15.75 -17.99
N ASN A 70 0.23 16.06 -17.44
CA ASN A 70 -0.92 16.56 -18.20
C ASN A 70 -0.89 18.09 -18.36
N LEU A 71 -0.03 18.78 -17.59
CA LEU A 71 0.14 20.24 -17.64
C LEU A 71 1.26 20.67 -18.59
N LEU A 72 2.31 19.85 -18.68
CA LEU A 72 3.48 20.15 -19.50
C LEU A 72 3.54 19.11 -20.63
N SER A 73 3.42 19.60 -21.88
CA SER A 73 3.55 18.72 -23.03
C SER A 73 4.93 18.05 -23.05
N ASN A 74 4.93 16.76 -23.28
CA ASN A 74 6.16 15.94 -23.47
C ASN A 74 7.12 15.90 -22.26
N VAL A 75 6.57 15.88 -21.04
CA VAL A 75 7.33 15.62 -19.81
C VAL A 75 6.90 14.28 -19.24
N GLU A 76 7.86 13.36 -19.11
CA GLU A 76 7.67 12.02 -18.59
C GLU A 76 8.70 11.73 -17.50
N PHE A 77 8.26 11.08 -16.43
CA PHE A 77 9.10 10.62 -15.32
C PHE A 77 9.05 9.08 -15.29
N ASN A 78 10.21 8.46 -15.39
CA ASN A 78 10.38 7.02 -15.21
C ASN A 78 10.93 6.76 -13.81
N LEU A 79 10.08 6.32 -12.90
CA LEU A 79 10.43 6.03 -11.51
C LEU A 79 10.69 4.52 -11.38
N ASN A 80 11.96 4.13 -11.48
CA ASN A 80 12.36 2.74 -11.33
C ASN A 80 12.54 2.41 -9.85
N GLN A 81 12.00 1.28 -9.38
CA GLN A 81 12.10 0.84 -7.99
C GLN A 81 11.54 1.85 -6.96
N TYR A 82 10.44 2.51 -7.29
CA TYR A 82 9.69 3.36 -6.37
C TYR A 82 8.40 2.68 -5.94
N GLU A 83 8.17 2.62 -4.65
CA GLU A 83 6.98 2.00 -4.07
C GLU A 83 5.89 3.00 -3.73
N ARG A 84 6.24 4.28 -3.62
CA ARG A 84 5.33 5.34 -3.18
C ARG A 84 5.40 6.54 -4.11
N VAL A 85 4.22 7.09 -4.43
CA VAL A 85 4.11 8.41 -5.05
C VAL A 85 3.18 9.28 -4.22
N VAL A 86 3.56 10.54 -4.04
CA VAL A 86 2.82 11.52 -3.25
C VAL A 86 2.57 12.75 -4.11
N PHE A 87 1.34 13.20 -4.15
CA PHE A 87 0.86 14.44 -4.76
C PHE A 87 0.36 15.37 -3.65
N ASP A 88 0.06 16.63 -3.98
CA ASP A 88 -0.48 17.58 -3.00
C ASP A 88 -1.82 17.10 -2.41
N ASN A 89 -2.62 16.38 -3.19
CA ASN A 89 -3.97 15.94 -2.80
C ASN A 89 -4.07 14.46 -2.44
N LYS A 90 -3.15 13.59 -2.88
CA LYS A 90 -3.24 12.12 -2.71
C LYS A 90 -1.88 11.46 -2.69
N ALA A 91 -1.84 10.26 -2.11
CA ALA A 91 -0.67 9.38 -2.21
C ALA A 91 -1.08 7.96 -2.59
N PHE A 92 -0.18 7.24 -3.28
CA PHE A 92 -0.40 5.87 -3.73
C PHE A 92 0.79 4.98 -3.41
N ALA A 93 0.49 3.74 -3.04
CA ALA A 93 1.46 2.68 -2.80
C ALA A 93 1.33 1.59 -3.85
N TYR A 94 2.45 1.11 -4.38
CA TYR A 94 2.51 0.16 -5.50
C TYR A 94 3.16 -1.19 -5.16
N ASP A 95 3.84 -1.33 -4.04
CA ASP A 95 4.41 -2.60 -3.56
C ASP A 95 3.33 -3.55 -3.02
N LEU A 96 2.38 -3.89 -3.89
CA LEU A 96 1.18 -4.66 -3.59
C LEU A 96 1.37 -6.18 -3.72
N THR A 97 2.61 -6.65 -3.73
CA THR A 97 2.89 -8.09 -3.65
C THR A 97 2.63 -8.62 -2.23
N ASN A 98 2.52 -9.94 -2.10
CA ASN A 98 2.38 -10.57 -0.77
C ASN A 98 3.55 -10.29 0.18
N ASN A 99 4.70 -9.89 -0.33
CA ASN A 99 5.90 -9.54 0.43
C ASN A 99 6.10 -8.02 0.55
N GLY A 100 5.44 -7.23 -0.28
CA GLY A 100 5.49 -5.77 -0.23
C GLY A 100 4.83 -5.22 1.04
N ALA A 101 5.32 -4.08 1.53
CA ALA A 101 4.78 -3.48 2.75
C ALA A 101 3.31 -3.09 2.58
N ALA A 102 2.95 -2.48 1.45
CA ALA A 102 1.56 -2.09 1.16
C ALA A 102 0.65 -3.32 0.97
N GLY A 103 1.11 -4.36 0.27
CA GLY A 103 0.34 -5.59 0.09
C GLY A 103 0.07 -6.32 1.41
N GLN A 104 1.08 -6.41 2.30
CA GLN A 104 0.91 -6.97 3.63
C GLN A 104 -0.05 -6.15 4.49
N THR A 105 0.08 -4.83 4.46
CA THR A 105 -0.78 -3.90 5.20
C THR A 105 -2.23 -4.00 4.73
N TYR A 106 -2.46 -3.87 3.43
CA TYR A 106 -3.80 -3.94 2.86
C TYR A 106 -4.49 -5.27 3.15
N SER A 107 -3.77 -6.39 2.98
CA SER A 107 -4.34 -7.73 3.24
C SER A 107 -4.74 -7.93 4.71
N LEU A 108 -3.96 -7.40 5.66
CA LEU A 108 -4.32 -7.44 7.08
C LEU A 108 -5.54 -6.57 7.39
N LEU A 109 -5.57 -5.34 6.87
CA LEU A 109 -6.68 -4.42 7.07
C LEU A 109 -7.98 -4.97 6.45
N ALA A 110 -7.90 -5.47 5.22
CA ALA A 110 -9.05 -6.08 4.55
C ALA A 110 -9.57 -7.32 5.29
N ALA A 111 -8.70 -8.15 5.88
CA ALA A 111 -9.10 -9.30 6.69
C ALA A 111 -9.70 -8.87 8.05
N ALA A 112 -9.22 -7.77 8.63
CA ALA A 112 -9.68 -7.27 9.91
C ALA A 112 -11.01 -6.51 9.80
N PHE A 113 -11.12 -5.60 8.84
CA PHE A 113 -12.23 -4.63 8.74
C PHE A 113 -13.17 -4.87 7.55
N GLY A 114 -12.77 -5.71 6.58
CA GLY A 114 -13.44 -5.84 5.30
C GLY A 114 -12.85 -4.90 4.24
N VAL A 115 -12.93 -5.30 2.97
CA VAL A 115 -12.35 -4.55 1.84
C VAL A 115 -12.92 -3.14 1.71
N SER A 116 -14.25 -2.98 1.94
CA SER A 116 -14.94 -1.68 1.83
C SER A 116 -14.56 -0.67 2.90
N ASP A 117 -14.00 -1.14 4.02
CA ASP A 117 -13.71 -0.31 5.19
C ASP A 117 -12.22 0.04 5.33
N VAL A 118 -11.41 -0.37 4.35
CA VAL A 118 -10.01 0.07 4.24
C VAL A 118 -9.97 1.47 3.64
N THR A 119 -9.98 2.48 4.52
CA THR A 119 -9.86 3.89 4.09
C THR A 119 -8.41 4.28 3.84
N ALA A 120 -8.20 5.38 3.10
CA ALA A 120 -6.85 5.92 2.85
C ALA A 120 -6.14 6.31 4.16
N GLU A 121 -6.87 6.84 5.15
CA GLU A 121 -6.33 7.19 6.46
C GLU A 121 -5.89 5.95 7.23
N LEU A 122 -6.73 4.91 7.27
CA LEU A 122 -6.40 3.66 7.95
C LEU A 122 -5.21 2.98 7.28
N MET A 123 -5.19 2.98 5.95
CA MET A 123 -4.07 2.46 5.16
C MET A 123 -2.78 3.24 5.48
N GLY A 124 -2.82 4.57 5.46
CA GLY A 124 -1.65 5.42 5.69
C GLY A 124 -1.07 5.26 7.09
N MET A 125 -1.91 5.29 8.12
CA MET A 125 -1.49 5.09 9.51
C MET A 125 -0.84 3.71 9.69
N THR A 126 -1.47 2.66 9.19
CA THR A 126 -0.98 1.30 9.38
C THR A 126 0.29 1.04 8.55
N LEU A 127 0.38 1.60 7.34
CA LEU A 127 1.54 1.51 6.47
C LEU A 127 2.76 2.21 7.08
N ALA A 128 2.57 3.35 7.75
CA ALA A 128 3.65 4.06 8.42
C ALA A 128 4.32 3.19 9.51
N TYR A 129 3.56 2.43 10.31
CA TYR A 129 4.12 1.46 11.25
C TYR A 129 4.85 0.33 10.54
N LYS A 130 4.32 -0.14 9.41
CA LYS A 130 4.97 -1.18 8.60
C LYS A 130 6.31 -0.71 8.05
N ASP A 131 6.38 0.50 7.53
CA ASP A 131 7.58 1.11 6.96
C ASP A 131 8.64 1.41 8.05
N GLN A 132 8.24 1.53 9.33
CA GLN A 132 9.17 1.56 10.48
C GLN A 132 9.74 0.18 10.85
N GLY A 133 9.42 -0.85 10.10
CA GLY A 133 10.00 -2.18 10.26
C GLY A 133 9.17 -3.16 11.08
N LEU A 134 7.91 -2.87 11.42
CA LEU A 134 7.05 -3.86 12.05
C LEU A 134 6.85 -5.06 11.12
N THR A 135 7.04 -6.25 11.65
CA THR A 135 6.70 -7.50 10.96
C THR A 135 5.18 -7.58 10.75
N LYS A 136 4.74 -8.35 9.75
CA LYS A 136 3.30 -8.59 9.50
C LYS A 136 2.57 -9.05 10.77
N LYS A 137 3.21 -9.89 11.60
CA LYS A 137 2.62 -10.37 12.87
C LYS A 137 2.51 -9.28 13.93
N GLN A 138 3.53 -8.41 14.07
CA GLN A 138 3.47 -7.27 14.99
C GLN A 138 2.37 -6.29 14.56
N LEU A 139 2.28 -6.00 13.26
CA LEU A 139 1.22 -5.17 12.73
C LEU A 139 -0.17 -5.77 12.99
N ALA A 140 -0.34 -7.08 12.79
CA ALA A 140 -1.58 -7.77 13.12
C ALA A 140 -1.90 -7.68 14.63
N HIS A 141 -0.87 -7.71 15.49
CA HIS A 141 -1.06 -7.54 16.94
C HIS A 141 -1.61 -6.15 17.28
N GLU A 142 -1.06 -5.09 16.68
CA GLU A 142 -1.55 -3.72 16.89
C GLU A 142 -3.01 -3.58 16.39
N ILE A 143 -3.31 -4.13 15.20
CA ILE A 143 -4.66 -4.09 14.63
C ILE A 143 -5.68 -4.75 15.57
N VAL A 144 -5.45 -5.99 16.01
CA VAL A 144 -6.45 -6.74 16.83
C VAL A 144 -6.62 -6.19 18.24
N ASN A 145 -5.69 -5.39 18.71
CA ASN A 145 -5.76 -4.71 20.02
C ASN A 145 -6.23 -3.25 19.93
N SER A 146 -6.50 -2.74 18.73
CA SER A 146 -7.00 -1.38 18.55
C SER A 146 -8.45 -1.23 19.01
N VAL A 147 -8.79 -0.02 19.43
CA VAL A 147 -10.19 0.33 19.77
C VAL A 147 -11.09 0.20 18.55
N GLN A 148 -10.61 0.63 17.39
CA GLN A 148 -11.35 0.54 16.12
C GLN A 148 -11.71 -0.90 15.77
N PHE A 149 -10.78 -1.86 15.94
CA PHE A 149 -11.09 -3.28 15.70
C PHE A 149 -12.12 -3.81 16.71
N ALA A 150 -12.02 -3.43 17.98
CA ALA A 150 -12.98 -3.85 19.00
C ALA A 150 -14.40 -3.33 18.71
N GLU A 151 -14.53 -2.13 18.18
CA GLU A 151 -15.81 -1.54 17.76
C GLU A 151 -16.37 -2.27 16.55
N ASP A 152 -15.57 -2.51 15.51
CA ASP A 152 -15.96 -3.20 14.30
C ASP A 152 -16.36 -4.65 14.58
N ALA A 153 -15.56 -5.39 15.32
CA ALA A 153 -15.84 -6.76 15.75
C ALA A 153 -16.99 -6.87 16.79
N ARG A 154 -17.56 -5.75 17.22
CA ARG A 154 -18.60 -5.67 18.26
C ARG A 154 -18.21 -6.38 19.56
N GLY A 155 -16.94 -6.25 19.93
CA GLY A 155 -16.40 -6.76 21.18
C GLY A 155 -14.97 -7.29 21.08
N VAL A 156 -14.41 -7.59 22.24
CA VAL A 156 -13.02 -8.03 22.40
C VAL A 156 -12.86 -9.54 22.61
N SER A 157 -13.97 -10.30 22.66
CA SER A 157 -13.93 -11.75 22.89
C SER A 157 -13.27 -12.51 21.73
N ASN A 158 -12.84 -13.75 21.98
CA ASN A 158 -12.35 -14.63 20.92
C ASN A 158 -13.45 -14.93 19.89
N GLU A 159 -14.69 -15.08 20.34
CA GLU A 159 -15.83 -15.34 19.48
C GLU A 159 -16.14 -14.15 18.55
N SER A 160 -16.14 -12.91 19.08
CA SER A 160 -16.33 -11.69 18.28
C SER A 160 -15.24 -11.56 17.22
N PHE A 161 -13.97 -11.74 17.59
CA PHE A 161 -12.83 -11.74 16.68
C PHE A 161 -13.01 -12.78 15.56
N VAL A 162 -13.29 -14.04 15.91
CA VAL A 162 -13.43 -15.12 14.92
C VAL A 162 -14.58 -14.84 13.97
N LYS A 163 -15.75 -14.42 14.48
CA LYS A 163 -16.91 -14.11 13.65
C LYS A 163 -16.64 -12.99 12.65
N ASN A 164 -15.96 -11.93 13.10
CA ASN A 164 -15.63 -10.77 12.27
C ASN A 164 -14.65 -11.15 11.16
N VAL A 165 -13.49 -11.71 11.51
CA VAL A 165 -12.47 -12.09 10.53
C VAL A 165 -13.00 -13.16 9.56
N PHE A 166 -13.78 -14.10 10.03
CA PHE A 166 -14.40 -15.13 9.18
C PHE A 166 -15.34 -14.52 8.14
N LEU A 167 -16.19 -13.58 8.56
CA LEU A 167 -17.09 -12.87 7.65
C LEU A 167 -16.32 -12.10 6.57
N ASN A 168 -15.30 -11.34 6.97
CA ASN A 168 -14.51 -10.51 6.06
C ASN A 168 -13.72 -11.35 5.04
N VAL A 169 -13.18 -12.49 5.49
CA VAL A 169 -12.28 -13.32 4.67
C VAL A 169 -13.03 -14.34 3.81
N VAL A 170 -14.08 -14.95 4.38
CA VAL A 170 -14.85 -16.00 3.68
C VAL A 170 -16.08 -15.44 2.97
N GLY A 171 -16.48 -14.20 3.28
CA GLY A 171 -17.63 -13.54 2.68
C GLY A 171 -19.00 -14.03 3.18
N ARG A 172 -19.02 -14.86 4.23
CA ARG A 172 -20.25 -15.35 4.90
C ARG A 172 -20.04 -15.52 6.40
N ALA A 173 -21.13 -15.57 7.14
CA ALA A 173 -21.04 -15.95 8.55
C ALA A 173 -20.52 -17.40 8.70
N GLY A 174 -19.64 -17.60 9.67
CA GLY A 174 -19.19 -18.94 10.05
C GLY A 174 -20.31 -19.75 10.68
N THR A 175 -20.34 -21.05 10.42
CA THR A 175 -21.20 -21.98 11.15
C THR A 175 -20.77 -22.08 12.61
N LEU A 176 -21.64 -22.58 13.49
CA LEU A 176 -21.29 -22.78 14.90
C LEU A 176 -20.04 -23.65 15.07
N ALA A 177 -19.89 -24.68 14.25
CA ALA A 177 -18.73 -25.58 14.31
C ALA A 177 -17.43 -24.88 13.87
N GLU A 178 -17.47 -24.08 12.79
CA GLU A 178 -16.33 -23.32 12.30
C GLU A 178 -15.87 -22.28 13.35
N VAL A 179 -16.81 -21.52 13.90
CA VAL A 179 -16.50 -20.53 14.93
C VAL A 179 -15.92 -21.20 16.18
N ALA A 180 -16.57 -22.27 16.67
CA ALA A 180 -16.11 -23.00 17.86
C ALA A 180 -14.72 -23.58 17.68
N HIS A 181 -14.37 -24.06 16.48
CA HIS A 181 -13.02 -24.57 16.17
C HIS A 181 -11.95 -23.50 16.41
N TYR A 182 -12.08 -22.32 15.78
CA TYR A 182 -11.08 -21.26 15.93
C TYR A 182 -11.08 -20.62 17.32
N VAL A 183 -12.22 -20.52 17.97
CA VAL A 183 -12.29 -20.08 19.38
C VAL A 183 -11.51 -21.03 20.27
N SER A 184 -11.67 -22.36 20.10
CA SER A 184 -10.91 -23.36 20.86
C SER A 184 -9.40 -23.26 20.63
N VAL A 185 -8.97 -22.97 19.39
CA VAL A 185 -7.53 -22.74 19.06
C VAL A 185 -6.97 -21.58 19.87
N LEU A 186 -7.72 -20.48 20.00
CA LEU A 186 -7.34 -19.31 20.80
C LEU A 186 -7.36 -19.58 22.31
N GLU A 187 -8.39 -20.29 22.81
CA GLU A 187 -8.55 -20.62 24.23
C GLU A 187 -7.46 -21.59 24.74
N LEU A 188 -7.05 -22.54 23.90
CA LEU A 188 -5.94 -23.44 24.19
C LEU A 188 -4.56 -22.78 24.11
N GLY A 189 -4.49 -21.53 23.63
CA GLY A 189 -3.23 -20.80 23.47
C GLY A 189 -2.33 -21.34 22.35
N ASN A 190 -2.87 -22.18 21.46
CA ASN A 190 -2.12 -22.72 20.31
C ASN A 190 -1.74 -21.64 19.30
N GLN A 191 -2.58 -20.62 19.17
CA GLN A 191 -2.35 -19.43 18.35
C GLN A 191 -2.91 -18.19 19.05
N THR A 192 -2.37 -17.03 18.70
CA THR A 192 -2.93 -15.72 19.11
C THR A 192 -3.90 -15.19 18.06
N LYS A 193 -4.69 -14.17 18.39
CA LYS A 193 -5.53 -13.46 17.41
C LYS A 193 -4.69 -12.90 16.25
N ALA A 194 -3.50 -12.39 16.55
CA ALA A 194 -2.56 -11.91 15.52
C ALA A 194 -2.13 -13.04 14.58
N ASP A 195 -1.82 -14.23 15.10
CA ASP A 195 -1.48 -15.39 14.26
C ASP A 195 -2.64 -15.80 13.34
N LEU A 196 -3.87 -15.83 13.87
CA LEU A 196 -5.06 -16.13 13.06
C LEU A 196 -5.35 -15.04 12.02
N LEU A 197 -5.16 -13.76 12.35
CA LEU A 197 -5.34 -12.68 11.38
C LEU A 197 -4.32 -12.77 10.24
N VAL A 198 -3.04 -13.04 10.56
CA VAL A 198 -1.99 -13.27 9.56
C VAL A 198 -2.34 -14.48 8.68
N MET A 199 -2.76 -15.59 9.29
CA MET A 199 -3.18 -16.79 8.55
C MET A 199 -4.34 -16.48 7.61
N ALA A 200 -5.37 -15.82 8.10
CA ALA A 200 -6.56 -15.45 7.33
C ALA A 200 -6.22 -14.52 6.16
N SER A 201 -5.38 -13.51 6.41
CA SER A 201 -4.91 -12.57 5.37
C SER A 201 -4.05 -13.21 4.28
N ASN A 202 -3.49 -14.40 4.53
CA ASN A 202 -2.67 -15.15 3.58
C ASN A 202 -3.41 -16.26 2.83
N LEU A 203 -4.71 -16.46 3.09
CA LEU A 203 -5.49 -17.47 2.37
C LEU A 203 -5.55 -17.12 0.87
N GLU A 204 -5.20 -18.06 0.01
CA GLU A 204 -5.17 -17.86 -1.44
C GLU A 204 -6.51 -17.38 -2.00
N SER A 205 -7.62 -17.96 -1.51
CA SER A 205 -8.96 -17.52 -1.90
C SER A 205 -9.23 -16.06 -1.52
N PHE A 206 -8.76 -15.62 -0.36
CA PHE A 206 -8.90 -14.24 0.09
C PHE A 206 -7.99 -13.30 -0.72
N GLN A 207 -6.73 -13.69 -0.96
CA GLN A 207 -5.80 -12.93 -1.79
C GLN A 207 -6.36 -12.71 -3.22
N THR A 208 -7.03 -13.72 -3.77
CA THR A 208 -7.74 -13.60 -5.04
C THR A 208 -8.92 -12.61 -4.94
N THR A 209 -9.66 -12.65 -3.85
CA THR A 209 -10.82 -11.77 -3.63
C THR A 209 -10.41 -10.30 -3.50
N ILE A 210 -9.35 -10.00 -2.75
CA ILE A 210 -8.86 -8.62 -2.58
C ILE A 210 -8.12 -8.10 -3.83
N ASN A 211 -7.78 -8.97 -4.76
CA ASN A 211 -7.21 -8.64 -6.08
C ASN A 211 -5.99 -7.69 -6.04
N LEU A 212 -5.04 -7.96 -5.14
CA LEU A 212 -3.81 -7.14 -5.05
C LEU A 212 -3.09 -7.00 -6.40
N VAL A 213 -3.07 -8.08 -7.20
CA VAL A 213 -2.44 -8.07 -8.54
C VAL A 213 -3.13 -7.08 -9.47
N GLY A 214 -4.48 -7.02 -9.46
CA GLY A 214 -5.23 -6.04 -10.27
C GLY A 214 -5.02 -4.59 -9.82
N MET A 215 -4.73 -4.38 -8.53
CA MET A 215 -4.46 -3.04 -7.98
C MET A 215 -3.02 -2.55 -8.22
N GLN A 216 -2.10 -3.41 -8.67
CA GLN A 216 -0.72 -2.99 -8.96
C GLN A 216 -0.65 -1.89 -10.03
N THR A 217 -1.60 -1.86 -10.96
CA THR A 217 -1.65 -0.84 -12.02
C THR A 217 -2.19 0.51 -11.55
N THR A 218 -3.01 0.54 -10.50
CA THR A 218 -3.64 1.77 -9.98
C THR A 218 -2.99 2.27 -8.70
N GLY A 219 -2.28 1.41 -8.01
CA GLY A 219 -1.85 1.64 -6.64
C GLY A 219 -3.00 1.57 -5.63
N VAL A 220 -2.65 1.56 -4.36
CA VAL A 220 -3.60 1.74 -3.25
C VAL A 220 -3.43 3.15 -2.69
N GLU A 221 -4.53 3.90 -2.66
CA GLU A 221 -4.54 5.24 -2.08
C GLU A 221 -4.29 5.17 -0.57
N TYR A 222 -3.45 6.07 -0.06
CA TYR A 222 -3.21 6.24 1.36
C TYR A 222 -3.02 7.71 1.72
N THR A 223 -3.31 8.07 2.97
CA THR A 223 -3.00 9.39 3.51
C THR A 223 -1.65 9.30 4.23
N PRO A 224 -0.61 10.05 3.81
CA PRO A 224 0.68 10.04 4.49
C PRO A 224 0.54 10.33 5.98
N PHE A 225 1.13 9.49 6.81
CA PHE A 225 1.06 9.60 8.27
C PHE A 225 2.47 9.65 8.85
N THR A 226 2.70 10.59 9.76
CA THR A 226 3.97 10.71 10.48
C THR A 226 3.78 10.24 11.92
N ILE A 227 4.60 9.28 12.36
CA ILE A 227 4.63 8.75 13.72
C ILE A 227 5.60 9.56 14.57
#